data_456fd3916bdd7d2faa583011bb26bf03
#
_entry.id   456fd3916bdd7d2faa583011bb26bf03
#
_cell.length_a   1.000
_cell.length_b   1.000
_cell.length_c   1.000
_cell.angle_alpha   90.00
_cell.angle_beta   90.00
_cell.angle_gamma   90.00
#
_symmetry.space_group_name_H-M   'P 1'
#
loop_
_entity.id
_entity.type
_entity.pdbx_description
1 polymer ?
#
loop_
_entity_poly.entity_id
_entity_poly.type
_entity_poly.pdbx_seq_one_letter_code
_entity_poly.pdbx_strand_id
1 'polypeptide(L)'
;VLDSELKEEIQQGYRQFLSSNKLNPRLGQKQMIAAIANGLGEIEEDDAGNRTSDNGICVVEAGTGTGKTIAYLLSTLPIARKLGKQVVVATGTVALQEQLVNRDIPSLLKSAGWGSGKSSGDGYSIALAKGRGRYLCPLRLEQCLDTATAKDSGAFLFDDEITFNPTSHIIASYRAMDKELKRESWAGDRDSWPESIDDVDWQPLTVDRRQCTGRRCRYIRECCFFKARDELEESECIVANHDLVMADLALGGGVILPAPENTIYIFDEGHRISATALNHFSGQCRLKSTINWLGRIQKQIAGQLPLLVNTPDLANRLEKTADVASASEKLLGVSYPLFEKFLDQNDTDNGARETRGANNFSGPSDDIRWVFPRGDPGDEVREIAEHISEHLSTLVSLLDTLSNQIGEAMDEPHYPLLRVDLEQLFQQVGVWQSRVEDTQRLWQSYSQSDAHSGSKNDSKGSSDEKPNRATKSPNARWLTLEEGAGGNMDIRLSASPTDAGGIFQANLWQRCFGAVITSAT
;
A
#
# COMPACT_ATOMS: atom_id res chain seq x y z
N VAL A 1 -27.91 12.50 14.09
CA VAL A 1 -26.92 11.79 14.94
C VAL A 1 -26.49 12.65 16.14
N LEU A 2 -26.20 13.94 15.96
CA LEU A 2 -25.71 14.83 17.02
C LEU A 2 -26.86 15.34 17.91
N ASP A 3 -27.30 14.52 18.87
CA ASP A 3 -28.31 14.92 19.86
C ASP A 3 -27.71 15.73 21.03
N SER A 4 -28.58 16.09 22.00
CA SER A 4 -28.17 16.91 23.14
C SER A 4 -27.22 16.18 24.09
N GLU A 5 -27.37 14.86 24.25
CA GLU A 5 -26.55 14.03 25.13
C GLU A 5 -25.10 13.92 24.59
N LEU A 6 -24.94 13.63 23.31
CA LEU A 6 -23.64 13.55 22.66
C LEU A 6 -22.92 14.89 22.62
N LYS A 7 -23.67 16.01 22.40
CA LYS A 7 -23.12 17.37 22.52
C LYS A 7 -22.58 17.64 23.92
N GLU A 8 -23.31 17.22 24.94
CA GLU A 8 -22.90 17.41 26.35
C GLU A 8 -21.67 16.56 26.67
N GLU A 9 -21.61 15.30 26.21
CA GLU A 9 -20.45 14.42 26.35
C GLU A 9 -19.18 15.06 25.76
N ILE A 10 -19.23 15.53 24.51
CA ILE A 10 -18.12 16.21 23.84
C ILE A 10 -17.68 17.46 24.62
N GLN A 11 -18.64 18.28 25.07
CA GLN A 11 -18.35 19.49 25.83
C GLN A 11 -17.76 19.17 27.21
N GLN A 12 -18.25 18.15 27.87
CA GLN A 12 -17.75 17.70 29.16
C GLN A 12 -16.32 17.17 29.03
N GLY A 13 -16.05 16.31 28.05
CA GLY A 13 -14.70 15.82 27.74
C GLY A 13 -13.70 16.96 27.52
N TYR A 14 -14.11 17.99 26.74
CA TYR A 14 -13.27 19.17 26.52
C TYR A 14 -13.03 19.97 27.80
N ARG A 15 -14.06 20.21 28.63
CA ARG A 15 -13.92 20.92 29.93
C ARG A 15 -12.98 20.16 30.85
N GLN A 16 -13.14 18.84 30.96
CA GLN A 16 -12.31 17.99 31.81
C GLN A 16 -10.85 17.99 31.31
N PHE A 17 -10.64 17.88 30.00
CA PHE A 17 -9.31 17.98 29.40
C PHE A 17 -8.62 19.31 29.75
N LEU A 18 -9.31 20.44 29.61
CA LEU A 18 -8.76 21.76 29.95
C LEU A 18 -8.42 21.87 31.44
N SER A 19 -9.35 21.43 32.33
CA SER A 19 -9.16 21.46 33.77
C SER A 19 -8.00 20.59 34.23
N SER A 20 -7.91 19.35 33.74
CA SER A 20 -6.86 18.40 34.09
C SER A 20 -5.46 18.89 33.69
N ASN A 21 -5.37 19.60 32.55
CA ASN A 21 -4.10 20.12 32.03
C ASN A 21 -3.86 21.59 32.39
N LYS A 22 -4.72 22.21 33.19
CA LYS A 22 -4.65 23.65 33.58
C LYS A 22 -4.52 24.58 32.34
N LEU A 23 -5.28 24.29 31.28
CA LEU A 23 -5.25 25.03 30.02
C LEU A 23 -6.44 25.98 29.93
N ASN A 24 -6.23 27.11 29.25
CA ASN A 24 -7.30 28.03 28.90
C ASN A 24 -7.96 27.59 27.58
N PRO A 25 -9.31 27.76 27.48
CA PRO A 25 -10.02 27.43 26.24
C PRO A 25 -9.56 28.33 25.10
N ARG A 26 -9.28 27.73 23.92
CA ARG A 26 -8.90 28.42 22.69
C ARG A 26 -10.07 28.47 21.73
N LEU A 27 -10.37 29.66 21.19
CA LEU A 27 -11.50 29.85 20.28
C LEU A 27 -11.41 28.94 19.05
N GLY A 28 -10.27 28.90 18.36
CA GLY A 28 -10.06 28.07 17.18
C GLY A 28 -10.25 26.57 17.46
N GLN A 29 -9.83 26.08 18.63
CA GLN A 29 -10.04 24.69 19.03
C GLN A 29 -11.52 24.37 19.23
N LYS A 30 -12.28 25.28 19.88
CA LYS A 30 -13.74 25.13 20.05
C LYS A 30 -14.46 25.14 18.70
N GLN A 31 -14.07 26.05 17.80
CA GLN A 31 -14.63 26.13 16.44
C GLN A 31 -14.36 24.85 15.66
N MET A 32 -13.16 24.29 15.75
CA MET A 32 -12.79 23.03 15.09
C MET A 32 -13.61 21.84 15.65
N ILE A 33 -13.74 21.73 16.98
CA ILE A 33 -14.57 20.69 17.61
C ILE A 33 -16.03 20.80 17.11
N ALA A 34 -16.59 22.01 17.12
CA ALA A 34 -17.96 22.24 16.68
C ALA A 34 -18.15 21.95 15.19
N ALA A 35 -17.21 22.37 14.32
CA ALA A 35 -17.28 22.14 12.89
C ALA A 35 -17.26 20.63 12.56
N ILE A 36 -16.35 19.88 13.18
CA ILE A 36 -16.25 18.43 12.98
C ILE A 36 -17.51 17.74 13.53
N ALA A 37 -17.94 18.07 14.75
CA ALA A 37 -19.09 17.43 15.35
C ALA A 37 -20.38 17.70 14.56
N ASN A 38 -20.58 18.92 14.05
CA ASN A 38 -21.73 19.23 13.20
C ASN A 38 -21.65 18.51 11.85
N GLY A 39 -20.48 18.55 11.17
CA GLY A 39 -20.32 17.91 9.87
C GLY A 39 -20.54 16.40 9.91
N LEU A 40 -20.03 15.72 10.94
CA LEU A 40 -20.29 14.29 11.13
C LEU A 40 -21.72 14.02 11.63
N GLY A 41 -22.29 14.95 12.38
CA GLY A 41 -23.67 14.86 12.89
C GLY A 41 -24.75 15.03 11.84
N GLU A 42 -24.44 15.61 10.69
CA GLU A 42 -25.34 15.76 9.53
C GLU A 42 -25.38 14.53 8.62
N ILE A 43 -24.55 13.51 8.89
CA ILE A 43 -24.54 12.26 8.13
C ILE A 43 -25.86 11.52 8.39
N GLU A 44 -26.56 11.18 7.32
CA GLU A 44 -27.73 10.31 7.35
C GLU A 44 -27.33 8.88 7.01
N GLU A 45 -27.94 7.91 7.70
CA GLU A 45 -27.70 6.48 7.48
C GLU A 45 -29.01 5.74 7.21
N ASP A 46 -28.91 4.62 6.48
CA ASP A 46 -30.00 3.68 6.29
C ASP A 46 -30.12 2.70 7.49
N ASP A 47 -31.13 1.83 7.44
CA ASP A 47 -31.37 0.80 8.47
C ASP A 47 -30.20 -0.19 8.61
N ALA A 48 -29.32 -0.29 7.63
CA ALA A 48 -28.12 -1.11 7.63
C ALA A 48 -26.88 -0.36 8.14
N GLY A 49 -27.01 0.93 8.46
CA GLY A 49 -25.95 1.80 8.94
C GLY A 49 -25.03 2.32 7.84
N ASN A 50 -25.42 2.27 6.56
CA ASN A 50 -24.65 2.85 5.48
C ASN A 50 -25.04 4.33 5.29
N ARG A 51 -24.04 5.16 4.96
CA ARG A 51 -24.28 6.56 4.67
C ARG A 51 -25.15 6.74 3.41
N THR A 52 -26.22 7.49 3.54
CA THR A 52 -27.12 7.84 2.44
C THR A 52 -26.97 9.29 1.98
N SER A 53 -26.41 10.16 2.84
CA SER A 53 -26.20 11.58 2.51
C SER A 53 -24.95 11.80 1.65
N ASP A 54 -24.98 12.81 0.79
CA ASP A 54 -23.80 13.29 0.05
C ASP A 54 -22.78 14.00 0.97
N ASN A 55 -23.22 14.45 2.15
CA ASN A 55 -22.41 15.09 3.18
C ASN A 55 -21.71 14.01 4.03
N GLY A 56 -20.46 14.19 4.36
CA GLY A 56 -19.72 13.24 5.19
C GLY A 56 -18.23 13.57 5.23
N ILE A 57 -17.82 14.64 4.53
CA ILE A 57 -16.44 15.09 4.47
C ILE A 57 -16.33 16.48 5.09
N CYS A 58 -15.57 16.60 6.17
CA CYS A 58 -15.29 17.85 6.86
C CYS A 58 -13.83 18.25 6.64
N VAL A 59 -13.59 19.41 6.05
CA VAL A 59 -12.24 19.94 5.82
C VAL A 59 -12.03 21.13 6.75
N VAL A 60 -10.99 21.05 7.58
CA VAL A 60 -10.68 22.09 8.59
C VAL A 60 -9.22 22.49 8.51
N GLU A 61 -8.97 23.75 8.17
CA GLU A 61 -7.66 24.36 8.30
C GLU A 61 -7.50 24.92 9.71
N ALA A 62 -6.42 24.52 10.39
CA ALA A 62 -6.11 25.02 11.72
C ALA A 62 -4.59 25.10 11.91
N GLY A 63 -4.06 26.26 12.19
CA GLY A 63 -2.63 26.53 12.36
C GLY A 63 -1.95 25.62 13.38
N THR A 64 -0.63 25.54 13.30
CA THR A 64 0.19 24.80 14.28
C THR A 64 -0.06 25.29 15.70
N GLY A 65 -0.07 24.38 16.67
CA GLY A 65 -0.30 24.74 18.07
C GLY A 65 -1.77 24.97 18.45
N THR A 66 -2.72 24.90 17.53
CA THR A 66 -4.16 25.01 17.83
C THR A 66 -4.67 23.83 18.69
N GLY A 67 -3.96 22.70 18.67
CA GLY A 67 -4.37 21.48 19.32
C GLY A 67 -5.34 20.66 18.46
N LYS A 68 -5.04 20.54 17.14
CA LYS A 68 -5.83 19.79 16.16
C LYS A 68 -6.15 18.37 16.63
N THR A 69 -5.13 17.65 17.09
CA THR A 69 -5.25 16.27 17.57
C THR A 69 -6.35 16.12 18.62
N ILE A 70 -6.33 16.99 19.61
CA ILE A 70 -7.33 17.00 20.69
C ILE A 70 -8.72 17.31 20.12
N ALA A 71 -8.80 18.28 19.21
CA ALA A 71 -10.09 18.72 18.66
C ALA A 71 -10.75 17.62 17.84
N TYR A 72 -10.03 16.96 16.91
CA TYR A 72 -10.64 15.92 16.10
C TYR A 72 -10.94 14.65 16.89
N LEU A 73 -10.12 14.26 17.87
CA LEU A 73 -10.40 13.09 18.70
C LEU A 73 -11.60 13.31 19.63
N LEU A 74 -11.66 14.47 20.29
CA LEU A 74 -12.78 14.79 21.21
C LEU A 74 -14.13 14.84 20.47
N SER A 75 -14.15 15.26 19.21
CA SER A 75 -15.39 15.32 18.43
C SER A 75 -15.75 13.98 17.80
N THR A 76 -14.76 13.23 17.28
CA THR A 76 -15.03 12.06 16.45
C THR A 76 -15.23 10.78 17.26
N LEU A 77 -14.47 10.55 18.35
CA LEU A 77 -14.56 9.31 19.12
C LEU A 77 -15.94 9.04 19.71
N PRO A 78 -16.61 10.00 20.40
CA PRO A 78 -17.96 9.78 20.92
C PRO A 78 -18.99 9.54 19.82
N ILE A 79 -18.88 10.28 18.69
CA ILE A 79 -19.78 10.12 17.55
C ILE A 79 -19.63 8.72 16.95
N ALA A 80 -18.39 8.28 16.69
CA ALA A 80 -18.10 6.97 16.13
C ALA A 80 -18.62 5.84 17.03
N ARG A 81 -18.38 5.91 18.33
CA ARG A 81 -18.89 4.94 19.31
C ARG A 81 -20.40 4.84 19.30
N LYS A 82 -21.11 6.00 19.29
CA LYS A 82 -22.56 6.03 19.24
C LYS A 82 -23.12 5.38 17.98
N LEU A 83 -22.42 5.52 16.85
CA LEU A 83 -22.82 4.97 15.56
C LEU A 83 -22.30 3.53 15.33
N GLY A 84 -21.56 2.96 16.27
CA GLY A 84 -20.91 1.64 16.08
C GLY A 84 -19.87 1.64 14.95
N LYS A 85 -19.23 2.78 14.67
CA LYS A 85 -18.20 2.94 13.64
C LYS A 85 -16.82 2.95 14.25
N GLN A 86 -15.81 2.57 13.45
CA GLN A 86 -14.41 2.68 13.83
C GLN A 86 -13.80 4.00 13.33
N VAL A 87 -12.81 4.50 14.05
CA VAL A 87 -12.06 5.70 13.65
C VAL A 87 -10.68 5.29 13.15
N VAL A 88 -10.31 5.72 11.95
CA VAL A 88 -8.95 5.57 11.42
C VAL A 88 -8.29 6.94 11.37
N VAL A 89 -7.27 7.15 12.21
CA VAL A 89 -6.45 8.37 12.22
C VAL A 89 -5.21 8.14 11.36
N ALA A 90 -5.16 8.78 10.20
CA ALA A 90 -4.05 8.68 9.26
C ALA A 90 -3.11 9.89 9.40
N THR A 91 -1.81 9.62 9.59
CA THR A 91 -0.76 10.65 9.74
C THR A 91 0.31 10.55 8.66
N GLY A 92 1.16 11.57 8.55
CA GLY A 92 2.17 11.63 7.50
C GLY A 92 3.41 10.76 7.74
N THR A 93 3.71 10.32 8.97
CA THR A 93 4.96 9.59 9.29
C THR A 93 4.78 8.57 10.41
N VAL A 94 5.66 7.55 10.44
CA VAL A 94 5.68 6.52 11.50
C VAL A 94 5.91 7.15 12.88
N ALA A 95 6.81 8.13 12.99
CA ALA A 95 7.08 8.80 14.26
C ALA A 95 5.84 9.52 14.84
N LEU A 96 5.03 10.14 13.98
CA LEU A 96 3.76 10.74 14.39
C LEU A 96 2.72 9.70 14.81
N GLN A 97 2.68 8.53 14.16
CA GLN A 97 1.83 7.43 14.59
C GLN A 97 2.17 6.99 16.02
N GLU A 98 3.44 6.75 16.29
CA GLU A 98 3.92 6.33 17.61
C GLU A 98 3.65 7.39 18.69
N GLN A 99 3.85 8.66 18.37
CA GLN A 99 3.51 9.76 19.27
C GLN A 99 2.01 9.75 19.61
N LEU A 100 1.13 9.58 18.61
CA LEU A 100 -0.31 9.53 18.81
C LEU A 100 -0.70 8.38 19.74
N VAL A 101 -0.24 7.17 19.43
CA VAL A 101 -0.64 5.95 20.16
C VAL A 101 -0.08 5.91 21.57
N ASN A 102 1.20 6.29 21.74
CA ASN A 102 1.89 6.11 23.02
C ASN A 102 1.73 7.31 23.97
N ARG A 103 1.40 8.49 23.44
CA ARG A 103 1.39 9.71 24.24
C ARG A 103 0.09 10.51 24.13
N ASP A 104 -0.30 10.93 22.92
CA ASP A 104 -1.31 11.96 22.74
C ASP A 104 -2.72 11.42 23.01
N ILE A 105 -3.08 10.26 22.46
CA ILE A 105 -4.39 9.64 22.70
C ILE A 105 -4.55 9.16 24.15
N PRO A 106 -3.61 8.41 24.76
CA PRO A 106 -3.74 8.03 26.16
C PRO A 106 -3.83 9.22 27.13
N SER A 107 -3.05 10.28 26.86
CA SER A 107 -3.10 11.51 27.65
C SER A 107 -4.46 12.21 27.52
N LEU A 108 -5.02 12.26 26.32
CA LEU A 108 -6.34 12.82 26.08
C LEU A 108 -7.42 12.03 26.83
N LEU A 109 -7.48 10.71 26.63
CA LEU A 109 -8.49 9.85 27.24
C LEU A 109 -8.49 9.99 28.78
N LYS A 110 -7.30 9.93 29.37
CA LYS A 110 -7.14 10.16 30.81
C LYS A 110 -7.61 11.53 31.24
N SER A 111 -7.24 12.58 30.50
CA SER A 111 -7.56 13.97 30.86
C SER A 111 -9.02 14.33 30.62
N ALA A 112 -9.69 13.70 29.65
CA ALA A 112 -11.10 13.87 29.35
C ALA A 112 -12.01 13.02 30.26
N GLY A 113 -11.44 12.21 31.16
CA GLY A 113 -12.18 11.30 32.03
C GLY A 113 -12.71 10.06 31.29
N TRP A 114 -12.22 9.79 30.09
CA TRP A 114 -12.54 8.61 29.32
C TRP A 114 -11.52 7.50 29.63
N GLY A 115 -11.99 6.32 29.96
CA GLY A 115 -11.10 5.19 30.22
C GLY A 115 -10.27 4.79 28.98
N SER A 116 -9.13 4.16 29.22
CA SER A 116 -8.35 3.54 28.15
C SER A 116 -8.26 2.03 28.36
N GLY A 117 -8.52 1.23 27.32
CA GLY A 117 -8.37 -0.22 27.33
C GLY A 117 -9.65 -1.01 27.59
N LYS A 118 -9.63 -2.29 27.19
CA LYS A 118 -10.75 -3.25 27.27
C LYS A 118 -11.19 -3.60 28.71
N SER A 119 -10.36 -3.29 29.70
CA SER A 119 -10.56 -3.78 31.07
C SER A 119 -11.60 -3.01 31.90
N SER A 120 -12.06 -1.84 31.45
CA SER A 120 -12.95 -0.96 32.24
C SER A 120 -14.34 -0.74 31.67
N GLY A 121 -14.77 -1.49 30.68
CA GLY A 121 -16.13 -1.40 30.09
C GLY A 121 -16.49 -0.07 29.41
N ASP A 122 -15.93 1.05 29.85
CA ASP A 122 -16.19 2.42 29.37
C ASP A 122 -14.97 3.04 28.65
N GLY A 123 -13.85 2.33 28.53
CA GLY A 123 -12.62 2.84 27.89
C GLY A 123 -12.63 2.71 26.37
N TYR A 124 -11.85 3.58 25.68
CA TYR A 124 -11.58 3.44 24.26
C TYR A 124 -10.44 2.47 24.01
N SER A 125 -10.64 1.54 23.06
CA SER A 125 -9.58 0.64 22.57
C SER A 125 -8.85 1.26 21.39
N ILE A 126 -7.50 1.22 21.44
CA ILE A 126 -6.64 1.88 20.45
C ILE A 126 -5.66 0.86 19.93
N ALA A 127 -5.46 0.81 18.61
CA ALA A 127 -4.44 0.01 17.97
C ALA A 127 -3.62 0.80 16.95
N LEU A 128 -2.38 0.35 16.73
CA LEU A 128 -1.47 0.88 15.73
C LEU A 128 -1.44 -0.04 14.52
N ALA A 129 -1.87 0.46 13.37
CA ALA A 129 -1.78 -0.26 12.10
C ALA A 129 -0.46 0.03 11.40
N LYS A 130 0.29 -1.02 11.11
CA LYS A 130 1.52 -0.97 10.32
C LYS A 130 1.43 -1.93 9.13
N GLY A 131 2.16 -1.61 8.06
CA GLY A 131 2.29 -2.49 6.90
C GLY A 131 2.95 -3.83 7.28
N ARG A 132 2.61 -4.89 6.54
CA ARG A 132 3.13 -6.25 6.77
C ARG A 132 4.65 -6.31 6.84
N GLY A 133 5.37 -5.55 6.02
CA GLY A 133 6.84 -5.46 6.04
C GLY A 133 7.45 -4.88 7.33
N ARG A 134 6.61 -4.38 8.26
CA ARG A 134 7.08 -3.94 9.60
C ARG A 134 7.05 -5.06 10.63
N TYR A 135 6.47 -6.21 10.29
CA TYR A 135 6.39 -7.37 11.18
C TYR A 135 7.28 -8.50 10.70
N LEU A 136 8.00 -9.09 11.63
CA LEU A 136 8.80 -10.28 11.42
C LEU A 136 7.88 -11.47 11.08
N CYS A 137 8.26 -12.25 10.06
CA CYS A 137 7.64 -13.51 9.74
C CYS A 137 8.43 -14.68 10.39
N PRO A 138 7.86 -15.40 11.37
CA PRO A 138 8.57 -16.51 12.05
C PRO A 138 9.06 -17.59 11.07
N LEU A 139 8.29 -17.87 10.00
CA LEU A 139 8.70 -18.82 8.97
C LEU A 139 9.94 -18.35 8.21
N ARG A 140 10.03 -17.06 7.85
CA ARG A 140 11.21 -16.50 7.19
C ARG A 140 12.41 -16.46 8.10
N LEU A 141 12.19 -16.12 9.37
CA LEU A 141 13.27 -16.14 10.37
C LEU A 141 13.89 -17.53 10.49
N GLU A 142 13.08 -18.59 10.59
CA GLU A 142 13.56 -19.97 10.61
C GLU A 142 14.36 -20.29 9.34
N GLN A 143 13.81 -20.00 8.15
CA GLN A 143 14.48 -20.22 6.87
C GLN A 143 15.84 -19.49 6.78
N CYS A 144 15.92 -18.24 7.24
CA CYS A 144 17.16 -17.47 7.27
C CYS A 144 18.20 -18.08 8.22
N LEU A 145 17.77 -18.58 9.38
CA LEU A 145 18.67 -19.23 10.35
C LEU A 145 19.17 -20.60 9.84
N ASP A 146 18.30 -21.36 9.17
CA ASP A 146 18.66 -22.65 8.57
C ASP A 146 19.65 -22.47 7.42
N THR A 147 19.41 -21.48 6.53
CA THR A 147 20.31 -21.15 5.42
C THR A 147 21.67 -20.67 5.93
N ALA A 148 21.72 -19.91 7.02
CA ALA A 148 22.97 -19.45 7.62
C ALA A 148 23.79 -20.59 8.25
N THR A 149 23.16 -21.71 8.57
CA THR A 149 23.85 -22.92 9.10
C THR A 149 24.28 -23.89 7.99
N ALA A 150 23.60 -23.85 6.83
CA ALA A 150 23.97 -24.64 5.64
C ALA A 150 25.11 -23.96 4.89
N LYS A 151 26.21 -24.69 4.64
CA LYS A 151 27.39 -24.17 3.93
C LYS A 151 27.21 -23.93 2.43
N ASP A 152 26.04 -24.24 1.88
CA ASP A 152 25.69 -24.00 0.48
C ASP A 152 24.73 -22.78 0.40
N SER A 153 25.29 -21.67 -0.02
CA SER A 153 24.54 -20.44 -0.33
C SER A 153 23.62 -20.70 -1.52
N GLY A 154 22.33 -20.73 -1.24
CA GLY A 154 21.28 -20.82 -2.26
C GLY A 154 21.38 -19.72 -3.30
N ALA A 155 21.15 -20.08 -4.56
CA ALA A 155 21.18 -19.15 -5.69
C ALA A 155 20.12 -18.05 -5.54
N PHE A 156 20.54 -16.80 -5.77
CA PHE A 156 19.66 -15.63 -5.76
C PHE A 156 18.69 -15.64 -6.92
N LEU A 157 17.50 -15.12 -6.66
CA LEU A 157 16.41 -15.11 -7.63
C LEU A 157 16.52 -13.96 -8.65
N PHE A 158 17.07 -12.80 -8.26
CA PHE A 158 17.13 -11.61 -9.10
C PHE A 158 18.44 -10.83 -8.92
N ASP A 159 18.96 -10.18 -10.00
CA ASP A 159 20.19 -9.37 -9.94
C ASP A 159 20.01 -8.06 -9.15
N ASP A 160 18.77 -7.61 -9.00
CA ASP A 160 18.34 -6.47 -8.23
C ASP A 160 17.89 -6.86 -6.81
N GLU A 161 17.90 -8.15 -6.47
CA GLU A 161 17.67 -8.60 -5.10
C GLU A 161 18.93 -8.46 -4.26
N ILE A 162 18.70 -7.97 -3.07
CA ILE A 162 19.73 -7.89 -2.05
C ILE A 162 20.23 -9.30 -1.76
N THR A 163 21.54 -9.49 -1.98
CA THR A 163 22.24 -10.73 -1.68
C THR A 163 22.13 -11.00 -0.18
N PHE A 164 21.29 -11.98 0.23
CA PHE A 164 21.27 -12.40 1.63
C PHE A 164 22.58 -13.13 1.96
N ASN A 165 23.56 -12.35 2.36
CA ASN A 165 24.85 -12.85 2.86
C ASN A 165 25.08 -12.25 4.25
N PRO A 166 24.34 -12.75 5.27
CA PRO A 166 24.33 -12.15 6.58
C PRO A 166 25.69 -12.30 7.25
N THR A 167 26.17 -11.22 7.83
CA THR A 167 27.34 -11.24 8.69
C THR A 167 27.06 -12.05 9.96
N SER A 168 28.12 -12.50 10.65
CA SER A 168 27.97 -13.18 11.94
C SER A 168 27.19 -12.35 12.96
N HIS A 169 27.28 -11.02 12.87
CA HIS A 169 26.53 -10.08 13.72
C HIS A 169 25.02 -10.14 13.42
N ILE A 170 24.63 -10.11 12.16
CA ILE A 170 23.23 -10.20 11.74
C ILE A 170 22.60 -11.53 12.13
N ILE A 171 23.33 -12.64 11.97
CA ILE A 171 22.88 -13.97 12.43
C ILE A 171 22.68 -13.99 13.96
N ALA A 172 23.55 -13.31 14.72
CA ALA A 172 23.36 -13.20 16.17
C ALA A 172 22.10 -12.39 16.53
N SER A 173 21.82 -11.30 15.81
CA SER A 173 20.58 -10.51 15.96
C SER A 173 19.34 -11.35 15.62
N TYR A 174 19.36 -12.14 14.55
CA TYR A 174 18.25 -13.05 14.21
C TYR A 174 17.99 -14.11 15.28
N ARG A 175 19.05 -14.68 15.86
CA ARG A 175 18.92 -15.61 17.00
C ARG A 175 18.36 -14.92 18.25
N ALA A 176 18.72 -13.67 18.48
CA ALA A 176 18.16 -12.89 19.58
C ALA A 176 16.67 -12.62 19.37
N MET A 177 16.25 -12.25 18.14
CA MET A 177 14.85 -12.08 17.78
C MET A 177 14.04 -13.37 17.99
N ASP A 178 14.53 -14.51 17.52
CA ASP A 178 13.89 -15.81 17.72
C ASP A 178 13.68 -16.13 19.21
N LYS A 179 14.70 -15.82 20.01
CA LYS A 179 14.63 -16.03 21.47
C LYS A 179 13.60 -15.12 22.14
N GLU A 180 13.53 -13.83 21.77
CA GLU A 180 12.60 -12.89 22.36
C GLU A 180 11.16 -13.14 21.89
N LEU A 181 10.94 -13.60 20.66
CA LEU A 181 9.63 -14.08 20.18
C LEU A 181 9.14 -15.29 21.00
N LYS A 182 9.99 -16.30 21.18
CA LYS A 182 9.67 -17.51 21.96
C LYS A 182 9.38 -17.22 23.43
N ARG A 183 9.90 -16.11 23.95
CA ARG A 183 9.64 -15.64 25.32
C ARG A 183 8.40 -14.74 25.44
N GLU A 184 7.79 -14.39 24.29
CA GLU A 184 6.70 -13.42 24.21
C GLU A 184 7.04 -12.03 24.79
N SER A 185 8.36 -11.70 24.85
CA SER A 185 8.87 -10.42 25.33
C SER A 185 8.90 -9.34 24.26
N TRP A 186 8.71 -9.73 23.00
CA TRP A 186 8.68 -8.86 21.83
C TRP A 186 7.60 -9.34 20.86
N ALA A 187 6.79 -8.40 20.35
CA ALA A 187 5.67 -8.69 19.45
C ALA A 187 6.08 -8.86 17.97
N GLY A 188 7.38 -8.80 17.66
CA GLY A 188 7.88 -8.94 16.29
C GLY A 188 7.73 -7.69 15.42
N ASP A 189 7.45 -6.53 16.01
CA ASP A 189 7.42 -5.25 15.33
C ASP A 189 8.82 -4.65 15.24
N ARG A 190 9.28 -4.33 14.02
CA ARG A 190 10.60 -3.76 13.74
C ARG A 190 10.91 -2.52 14.57
N ASP A 191 9.92 -1.61 14.70
CA ASP A 191 10.13 -0.32 15.34
C ASP A 191 10.29 -0.44 16.86
N SER A 192 9.81 -1.53 17.44
CA SER A 192 9.96 -1.85 18.86
C SER A 192 11.21 -2.68 19.19
N TRP A 193 11.99 -3.11 18.17
CA TRP A 193 13.26 -3.78 18.39
C TRP A 193 14.31 -2.80 18.92
N PRO A 194 15.07 -3.14 19.99
CA PRO A 194 15.97 -2.17 20.64
C PRO A 194 17.13 -1.67 19.77
N GLU A 195 17.58 -2.48 18.81
CA GLU A 195 18.66 -2.15 17.91
C GLU A 195 18.13 -1.73 16.54
N SER A 196 18.75 -0.72 15.89
CA SER A 196 18.40 -0.38 14.53
C SER A 196 18.85 -1.47 13.56
N ILE A 197 17.96 -1.90 12.66
CA ILE A 197 18.24 -2.88 11.61
C ILE A 197 18.01 -2.20 10.27
N ASP A 198 19.01 -2.28 9.39
CA ASP A 198 18.93 -1.75 8.05
C ASP A 198 17.88 -2.52 7.22
N ASP A 199 17.33 -1.86 6.20
CA ASP A 199 16.31 -2.46 5.33
C ASP A 199 16.82 -3.73 4.65
N VAL A 200 18.10 -3.76 4.27
CA VAL A 200 18.79 -4.91 3.66
C VAL A 200 18.71 -6.15 4.55
N ASP A 201 18.91 -5.96 5.86
CA ASP A 201 18.93 -7.05 6.85
C ASP A 201 17.53 -7.37 7.39
N TRP A 202 16.57 -6.43 7.29
CA TRP A 202 15.21 -6.66 7.73
C TRP A 202 14.33 -7.34 6.66
N GLN A 203 14.48 -6.94 5.38
CA GLN A 203 13.64 -7.43 4.28
C GLN A 203 13.59 -8.97 4.17
N PRO A 204 14.70 -9.74 4.37
CA PRO A 204 14.66 -11.20 4.33
C PRO A 204 13.76 -11.84 5.39
N LEU A 205 13.50 -11.15 6.50
CA LEU A 205 12.64 -11.60 7.61
C LEU A 205 11.16 -11.35 7.35
N THR A 206 10.78 -10.71 6.26
CA THR A 206 9.41 -10.30 5.96
C THR A 206 8.85 -11.06 4.76
N VAL A 207 7.54 -11.02 4.61
CA VAL A 207 6.83 -11.52 3.44
C VAL A 207 5.81 -10.48 2.98
N ASP A 208 5.54 -10.44 1.70
CA ASP A 208 4.40 -9.70 1.18
C ASP A 208 3.09 -10.53 1.24
N ARG A 209 2.01 -9.97 0.72
CA ARG A 209 0.70 -10.63 0.71
C ARG A 209 0.71 -11.92 -0.13
N ARG A 210 1.42 -11.92 -1.27
CA ARG A 210 1.45 -13.03 -2.22
C ARG A 210 2.33 -14.19 -1.75
N GLN A 211 3.35 -13.89 -0.99
CA GLN A 211 4.26 -14.88 -0.39
C GLN A 211 3.69 -15.55 0.87
N CYS A 212 2.68 -14.96 1.49
CA CYS A 212 2.14 -15.44 2.76
C CYS A 212 1.06 -16.50 2.57
N THR A 213 1.27 -17.70 3.11
CA THR A 213 0.30 -18.80 3.08
C THR A 213 -0.93 -18.57 3.96
N GLY A 214 -0.97 -17.45 4.70
CA GLY A 214 -2.11 -17.06 5.53
C GLY A 214 -2.44 -18.09 6.61
N ARG A 215 -3.70 -18.49 6.71
CA ARG A 215 -4.17 -19.46 7.71
C ARG A 215 -3.55 -20.86 7.56
N ARG A 216 -2.94 -21.17 6.41
CA ARG A 216 -2.23 -22.44 6.17
C ARG A 216 -0.82 -22.45 6.75
N CYS A 217 -0.30 -21.28 7.18
CA CYS A 217 1.04 -21.16 7.75
C CYS A 217 1.17 -21.97 9.05
N ARG A 218 2.23 -22.77 9.16
CA ARG A 218 2.50 -23.54 10.40
C ARG A 218 2.75 -22.64 11.63
N TYR A 219 3.14 -21.39 11.41
CA TYR A 219 3.36 -20.37 12.44
C TYR A 219 2.19 -19.41 12.61
N ILE A 220 0.96 -19.76 12.17
CA ILE A 220 -0.19 -18.83 12.20
C ILE A 220 -0.51 -18.33 13.62
N ARG A 221 -0.35 -19.19 14.63
CA ARG A 221 -0.62 -18.86 16.04
C ARG A 221 0.43 -17.94 16.65
N GLU A 222 1.67 -18.03 16.18
CA GLU A 222 2.80 -17.21 16.59
C GLU A 222 3.02 -16.00 15.66
N CYS A 223 2.22 -15.87 14.61
CA CYS A 223 2.41 -14.86 13.57
C CYS A 223 2.24 -13.44 14.12
N CYS A 224 3.32 -12.67 14.11
CA CYS A 224 3.34 -11.30 14.61
C CYS A 224 2.35 -10.40 13.88
N PHE A 225 2.25 -10.56 12.55
CA PHE A 225 1.34 -9.78 11.72
C PHE A 225 -0.13 -10.10 12.00
N PHE A 226 -0.52 -11.39 12.10
CA PHE A 226 -1.91 -11.75 12.35
C PHE A 226 -2.37 -11.38 13.76
N LYS A 227 -1.51 -11.53 14.78
CA LYS A 227 -1.80 -11.02 16.12
C LYS A 227 -2.09 -9.52 16.14
N ALA A 228 -1.26 -8.73 15.44
CA ALA A 228 -1.50 -7.29 15.31
C ALA A 228 -2.78 -6.97 14.54
N ARG A 229 -3.17 -7.80 13.56
CA ARG A 229 -4.43 -7.64 12.80
C ARG A 229 -5.66 -7.89 13.66
N ASP A 230 -5.64 -8.94 14.47
CA ASP A 230 -6.75 -9.26 15.37
C ASP A 230 -7.01 -8.09 16.36
N GLU A 231 -5.96 -7.39 16.79
CA GLU A 231 -6.08 -6.19 17.62
C GLU A 231 -6.78 -5.02 16.90
N LEU A 232 -6.58 -4.86 15.57
CA LEU A 232 -7.24 -3.81 14.80
C LEU A 232 -8.75 -4.04 14.70
N GLU A 233 -9.19 -5.30 14.51
CA GLU A 233 -10.61 -5.63 14.37
C GLU A 233 -11.41 -5.30 15.63
N GLU A 234 -10.76 -5.39 16.80
CA GLU A 234 -11.39 -5.14 18.10
C GLU A 234 -11.23 -3.69 18.61
N SER A 235 -10.54 -2.83 17.85
CA SER A 235 -10.22 -1.48 18.28
C SER A 235 -11.21 -0.45 17.74
N GLU A 236 -11.61 0.51 18.58
CA GLU A 236 -12.48 1.63 18.19
C GLU A 236 -11.71 2.74 17.48
N CYS A 237 -10.41 2.89 17.79
CA CYS A 237 -9.53 3.88 17.17
C CYS A 237 -8.25 3.21 16.66
N ILE A 238 -8.01 3.33 15.36
CA ILE A 238 -6.85 2.77 14.69
C ILE A 238 -5.99 3.93 14.20
N VAL A 239 -4.72 3.92 14.54
CA VAL A 239 -3.75 4.89 14.03
C VAL A 239 -2.96 4.25 12.88
N ALA A 240 -2.92 4.91 11.74
CA ALA A 240 -2.23 4.47 10.53
C ALA A 240 -1.37 5.59 9.93
N ASN A 241 -0.53 5.31 8.94
CA ASN A 241 0.03 6.36 8.08
C ASN A 241 -0.76 6.48 6.78
N HIS A 242 -0.55 7.59 6.07
CA HIS A 242 -1.22 7.83 4.78
C HIS A 242 -0.94 6.72 3.77
N ASP A 243 0.30 6.20 3.72
CA ASP A 243 0.69 5.14 2.79
C ASP A 243 -0.11 3.85 3.03
N LEU A 244 -0.34 3.47 4.29
CA LEU A 244 -1.11 2.28 4.62
C LEU A 244 -2.59 2.41 4.24
N VAL A 245 -3.17 3.61 4.43
CA VAL A 245 -4.54 3.89 3.96
C VAL A 245 -4.60 3.80 2.43
N MET A 246 -3.62 4.37 1.71
CA MET A 246 -3.57 4.27 0.24
C MET A 246 -3.38 2.82 -0.23
N ALA A 247 -2.55 2.04 0.48
CA ALA A 247 -2.37 0.61 0.21
C ALA A 247 -3.67 -0.19 0.39
N ASP A 248 -4.42 0.09 1.44
CA ASP A 248 -5.72 -0.54 1.66
C ASP A 248 -6.73 -0.17 0.56
N LEU A 249 -6.81 1.11 0.21
CA LEU A 249 -7.70 1.60 -0.85
C LEU A 249 -7.34 1.02 -2.23
N ALA A 250 -6.06 0.84 -2.53
CA ALA A 250 -5.60 0.19 -3.77
C ALA A 250 -6.00 -1.29 -3.85
N LEU A 251 -6.21 -1.95 -2.71
CA LEU A 251 -6.74 -3.32 -2.60
C LEU A 251 -8.27 -3.38 -2.59
N GLY A 252 -8.94 -2.24 -2.74
CA GLY A 252 -10.40 -2.12 -2.74
C GLY A 252 -10.98 -1.61 -1.41
N GLY A 253 -10.15 -1.37 -0.39
CA GLY A 253 -10.56 -0.93 0.95
C GLY A 253 -11.15 -2.05 1.81
N GLY A 254 -10.84 -2.06 3.10
CA GLY A 254 -11.32 -3.06 4.04
C GLY A 254 -10.49 -4.35 4.09
N VAL A 255 -9.32 -4.38 3.44
CA VAL A 255 -8.42 -5.55 3.43
C VAL A 255 -7.34 -5.42 4.52
N ILE A 256 -6.82 -4.23 4.73
CA ILE A 256 -5.80 -3.92 5.74
C ILE A 256 -6.43 -3.20 6.93
N LEU A 257 -7.28 -2.24 6.68
CA LEU A 257 -8.04 -1.44 7.64
C LEU A 257 -9.51 -1.88 7.64
N PRO A 258 -10.34 -1.41 8.56
CA PRO A 258 -11.77 -1.68 8.51
C PRO A 258 -12.40 -1.18 7.20
N ALA A 259 -13.52 -1.78 6.81
CA ALA A 259 -14.24 -1.41 5.60
C ALA A 259 -14.59 0.09 5.60
N PRO A 260 -14.39 0.81 4.50
CA PRO A 260 -14.65 2.25 4.44
C PRO A 260 -16.07 2.63 4.89
N GLU A 261 -17.06 1.82 4.59
CA GLU A 261 -18.48 2.01 4.93
C GLU A 261 -18.71 2.02 6.46
N ASN A 262 -17.81 1.39 7.22
CA ASN A 262 -17.86 1.31 8.68
C ASN A 262 -16.84 2.22 9.37
N THR A 263 -16.20 3.13 8.62
CA THR A 263 -15.05 3.88 9.11
C THR A 263 -15.23 5.38 8.94
N ILE A 264 -14.89 6.12 10.02
CA ILE A 264 -14.66 7.56 9.96
C ILE A 264 -13.15 7.80 9.87
N TYR A 265 -12.70 8.34 8.74
CA TYR A 265 -11.29 8.64 8.52
C TYR A 265 -10.94 10.03 9.04
N ILE A 266 -9.80 10.16 9.69
CA ILE A 266 -9.20 11.44 10.05
C ILE A 266 -7.84 11.53 9.36
N PHE A 267 -7.69 12.44 8.40
CA PHE A 267 -6.43 12.71 7.74
C PHE A 267 -5.76 13.91 8.40
N ASP A 268 -4.81 13.65 9.29
CA ASP A 268 -3.94 14.70 9.83
C ASP A 268 -2.81 15.02 8.85
N GLU A 269 -2.40 16.28 8.77
CA GLU A 269 -1.52 16.80 7.70
C GLU A 269 -2.04 16.51 6.30
N GLY A 270 -3.33 16.79 6.08
CA GLY A 270 -4.09 16.48 4.86
C GLY A 270 -3.48 17.02 3.56
N HIS A 271 -2.63 18.05 3.63
CA HIS A 271 -1.89 18.57 2.46
C HIS A 271 -0.99 17.50 1.79
N ARG A 272 -0.63 16.43 2.50
CA ARG A 272 0.23 15.35 1.97
C ARG A 272 -0.54 14.25 1.25
N ILE A 273 -1.84 14.10 1.50
CA ILE A 273 -2.59 12.93 1.01
C ILE A 273 -2.61 12.82 -0.50
N SER A 274 -2.69 13.96 -1.22
CA SER A 274 -2.69 13.96 -2.69
C SER A 274 -1.39 13.43 -3.26
N ALA A 275 -0.24 13.89 -2.75
CA ALA A 275 1.06 13.42 -3.20
C ALA A 275 1.26 11.94 -2.86
N THR A 276 0.85 11.50 -1.66
CA THR A 276 0.93 10.08 -1.26
C THR A 276 0.06 9.21 -2.16
N ALA A 277 -1.17 9.64 -2.49
CA ALA A 277 -2.04 8.91 -3.40
C ALA A 277 -1.43 8.79 -4.80
N LEU A 278 -0.95 9.89 -5.39
CA LEU A 278 -0.32 9.87 -6.71
C LEU A 278 0.90 8.93 -6.73
N ASN A 279 1.74 8.97 -5.70
CA ASN A 279 2.90 8.07 -5.60
C ASN A 279 2.47 6.60 -5.48
N HIS A 280 1.45 6.31 -4.69
CA HIS A 280 1.00 4.94 -4.44
C HIS A 280 0.31 4.31 -5.67
N PHE A 281 -0.43 5.12 -6.43
CA PHE A 281 -1.12 4.68 -7.66
C PHE A 281 -0.26 4.86 -8.92
N SER A 282 1.00 5.30 -8.80
CA SER A 282 1.97 5.30 -9.88
C SER A 282 2.55 3.92 -10.11
N GLY A 283 2.89 3.62 -11.36
CA GLY A 283 3.59 2.40 -11.76
C GLY A 283 4.93 2.72 -12.39
N GLN A 284 5.90 1.83 -12.21
CA GLN A 284 7.20 1.92 -12.87
C GLN A 284 7.78 0.54 -13.16
N CYS A 285 8.55 0.43 -14.24
CA CYS A 285 9.25 -0.80 -14.57
C CYS A 285 10.53 -0.47 -15.33
N ARG A 286 11.62 -1.18 -15.01
CA ARG A 286 12.88 -1.14 -15.77
C ARG A 286 12.87 -2.25 -16.81
N LEU A 287 13.01 -1.90 -18.09
CA LEU A 287 12.81 -2.84 -19.19
C LEU A 287 13.81 -3.98 -19.20
N LYS A 288 15.13 -3.70 -19.21
CA LYS A 288 16.17 -4.75 -19.23
C LYS A 288 16.10 -5.63 -17.98
N SER A 289 15.91 -5.00 -16.81
CA SER A 289 15.74 -5.74 -15.56
C SER A 289 14.54 -6.68 -15.64
N THR A 290 13.40 -6.20 -16.18
CA THR A 290 12.18 -7.02 -16.35
C THR A 290 12.39 -8.16 -17.33
N ILE A 291 13.01 -7.93 -18.48
CA ILE A 291 13.37 -8.95 -19.46
C ILE A 291 14.24 -10.04 -18.79
N ASN A 292 15.27 -9.61 -18.07
CA ASN A 292 16.19 -10.53 -17.41
C ASN A 292 15.51 -11.43 -16.36
N TRP A 293 14.64 -10.86 -15.52
CA TRP A 293 14.00 -11.67 -14.50
C TRP A 293 12.91 -12.60 -15.06
N LEU A 294 12.18 -12.22 -16.12
CA LEU A 294 11.26 -13.12 -16.82
C LEU A 294 12.01 -14.34 -17.40
N GLY A 295 13.17 -14.12 -18.03
CA GLY A 295 14.03 -15.22 -18.53
C GLY A 295 14.56 -16.13 -17.43
N ARG A 296 14.72 -15.62 -16.21
CA ARG A 296 15.12 -16.44 -15.04
C ARG A 296 13.99 -17.31 -14.51
N ILE A 297 12.72 -16.87 -14.57
CA ILE A 297 11.58 -17.71 -14.18
C ILE A 297 11.66 -19.06 -14.89
N GLN A 298 11.91 -19.06 -16.20
CA GLN A 298 12.05 -20.29 -16.98
C GLN A 298 13.15 -21.20 -16.43
N LYS A 299 14.33 -20.64 -16.15
CA LYS A 299 15.48 -21.40 -15.61
C LYS A 299 15.21 -21.98 -14.23
N GLN A 300 14.54 -21.21 -13.37
CA GLN A 300 14.19 -21.62 -12.03
C GLN A 300 13.15 -22.74 -12.03
N ILE A 301 12.12 -22.63 -12.89
CA ILE A 301 11.12 -23.69 -13.09
C ILE A 301 11.80 -24.97 -13.57
N ALA A 302 12.69 -24.88 -14.58
CA ALA A 302 13.43 -26.02 -15.08
C ALA A 302 14.26 -26.73 -14.00
N GLY A 303 14.81 -25.99 -13.04
CA GLY A 303 15.52 -26.55 -11.89
C GLY A 303 14.62 -27.26 -10.88
N GLN A 304 13.32 -26.94 -10.83
CA GLN A 304 12.37 -27.53 -9.89
C GLN A 304 11.61 -28.73 -10.46
N LEU A 305 11.47 -28.85 -11.78
CA LEU A 305 10.73 -29.95 -12.43
C LEU A 305 11.19 -31.35 -11.98
N PRO A 306 12.48 -31.63 -11.75
CA PRO A 306 12.92 -32.94 -11.27
C PRO A 306 12.36 -33.33 -9.90
N LEU A 307 11.99 -32.36 -9.04
CA LEU A 307 11.39 -32.60 -7.74
C LEU A 307 9.89 -32.93 -7.85
N LEU A 308 9.25 -32.62 -9.00
CA LEU A 308 7.81 -32.69 -9.24
C LEU A 308 7.37 -33.94 -10.04
N VAL A 309 8.24 -34.94 -10.16
CA VAL A 309 7.96 -36.16 -10.97
C VAL A 309 6.66 -36.86 -10.53
N ASN A 310 6.36 -36.83 -9.23
CA ASN A 310 5.16 -37.44 -8.66
C ASN A 310 3.92 -36.52 -8.66
N THR A 311 4.03 -35.31 -9.21
CA THR A 311 2.96 -34.29 -9.26
C THR A 311 2.84 -33.71 -10.66
N PRO A 312 2.40 -34.52 -11.68
CA PRO A 312 2.42 -34.12 -13.08
C PRO A 312 1.54 -32.88 -13.36
N ASP A 313 0.43 -32.71 -12.65
CA ASP A 313 -0.44 -31.55 -12.84
C ASP A 313 0.25 -30.24 -12.43
N LEU A 314 0.99 -30.27 -11.32
CA LEU A 314 1.77 -29.13 -10.86
C LEU A 314 2.95 -28.84 -11.80
N ALA A 315 3.66 -29.88 -12.24
CA ALA A 315 4.75 -29.78 -13.22
C ALA A 315 4.26 -29.16 -14.54
N ASN A 316 3.17 -29.65 -15.12
CA ASN A 316 2.60 -29.13 -16.37
C ASN A 316 2.18 -27.65 -16.26
N ARG A 317 1.68 -27.22 -15.09
CA ARG A 317 1.33 -25.81 -14.88
C ARG A 317 2.56 -24.92 -14.79
N LEU A 318 3.61 -25.38 -14.11
CA LEU A 318 4.89 -24.68 -14.05
C LEU A 318 5.52 -24.56 -15.45
N GLU A 319 5.49 -25.62 -16.26
CA GLU A 319 5.97 -25.57 -17.65
C GLU A 319 5.20 -24.52 -18.48
N LYS A 320 3.86 -24.51 -18.41
CA LYS A 320 3.05 -23.49 -19.07
C LYS A 320 3.39 -22.07 -18.58
N THR A 321 3.64 -21.90 -17.29
CA THR A 321 4.07 -20.61 -16.72
C THR A 321 5.42 -20.19 -17.28
N ALA A 322 6.36 -21.12 -17.42
CA ALA A 322 7.67 -20.87 -18.03
C ALA A 322 7.56 -20.46 -19.51
N ASP A 323 6.68 -21.12 -20.28
CA ASP A 323 6.45 -20.81 -21.69
C ASP A 323 5.89 -19.39 -21.89
N VAL A 324 4.87 -19.01 -21.09
CA VAL A 324 4.29 -17.67 -21.16
C VAL A 324 5.26 -16.61 -20.66
N ALA A 325 6.06 -16.89 -19.63
CA ALA A 325 7.11 -15.98 -19.16
C ALA A 325 8.18 -15.75 -20.24
N SER A 326 8.60 -16.81 -20.94
CA SER A 326 9.54 -16.70 -22.07
C SER A 326 8.96 -15.95 -23.27
N ALA A 327 7.66 -16.13 -23.57
CA ALA A 327 6.98 -15.35 -24.61
C ALA A 327 6.91 -13.86 -24.24
N SER A 328 6.62 -13.55 -22.96
CA SER A 328 6.59 -12.17 -22.45
C SER A 328 7.99 -11.52 -22.46
N GLU A 329 9.04 -12.27 -22.10
CA GLU A 329 10.45 -11.84 -22.21
C GLU A 329 10.79 -11.41 -23.63
N LYS A 330 10.48 -12.25 -24.63
CA LYS A 330 10.77 -11.95 -26.04
C LYS A 330 10.02 -10.74 -26.54
N LEU A 331 8.74 -10.62 -26.19
CA LEU A 331 7.90 -9.49 -26.60
C LEU A 331 8.41 -8.17 -26.01
N LEU A 332 8.80 -8.16 -24.73
CA LEU A 332 9.46 -7.01 -24.10
C LEU A 332 10.81 -6.69 -24.75
N GLY A 333 11.60 -7.71 -25.11
CA GLY A 333 12.86 -7.54 -25.82
C GLY A 333 12.70 -6.85 -27.18
N VAL A 334 11.66 -7.19 -27.92
CA VAL A 334 11.34 -6.56 -29.22
C VAL A 334 10.87 -5.10 -29.01
N SER A 335 10.24 -4.77 -27.88
CA SER A 335 9.77 -3.41 -27.60
C SER A 335 10.90 -2.44 -27.20
N TYR A 336 12.04 -2.94 -26.72
CA TYR A 336 13.13 -2.12 -26.18
C TYR A 336 13.65 -1.07 -27.18
N PRO A 337 13.97 -1.40 -28.46
CA PRO A 337 14.47 -0.42 -29.44
C PRO A 337 13.45 0.69 -29.76
N LEU A 338 12.15 0.43 -29.59
CA LEU A 338 11.13 1.46 -29.78
C LEU A 338 11.27 2.57 -28.73
N PHE A 339 11.46 2.21 -27.47
CA PHE A 339 11.62 3.17 -26.39
C PHE A 339 12.99 3.88 -26.44
N GLU A 340 14.04 3.21 -26.91
CA GLU A 340 15.36 3.80 -27.09
C GLU A 340 15.33 4.97 -28.11
N LYS A 341 14.57 4.85 -29.20
CA LYS A 341 14.38 5.92 -30.17
C LYS A 341 13.84 7.24 -29.57
N PHE A 342 12.93 7.15 -28.60
CA PHE A 342 12.39 8.35 -27.94
C PHE A 342 13.46 9.09 -27.12
N LEU A 343 14.37 8.37 -26.50
CA LEU A 343 15.47 8.95 -25.70
C LEU A 343 16.54 9.57 -26.61
N ASP A 344 16.87 8.92 -27.74
CA ASP A 344 17.82 9.44 -28.74
C ASP A 344 17.33 10.74 -29.41
N GLN A 345 16.03 10.86 -29.66
CA GLN A 345 15.43 12.08 -30.22
C GLN A 345 15.56 13.29 -29.30
N ASN A 346 15.57 13.08 -27.99
CA ASN A 346 15.71 14.15 -27.00
C ASN A 346 17.12 14.73 -26.97
N ASP A 347 18.16 13.92 -27.24
CA ASP A 347 19.56 14.38 -27.32
C ASP A 347 19.81 15.30 -28.52
N THR A 348 19.14 15.04 -29.65
CA THR A 348 19.27 15.87 -30.84
C THR A 348 18.51 17.20 -30.74
N ASP A 349 17.41 17.26 -30.03
CA ASP A 349 16.59 18.48 -29.84
C ASP A 349 17.16 19.40 -28.74
N ASN A 350 17.82 18.87 -27.70
CA ASN A 350 18.50 19.64 -26.68
C ASN A 350 19.74 20.39 -27.21
N GLY A 351 20.41 19.88 -28.20
CA GLY A 351 21.49 20.61 -28.93
C GLY A 351 21.02 21.88 -29.66
N ALA A 352 19.70 22.03 -29.89
CA ALA A 352 19.09 23.18 -30.55
C ALA A 352 18.37 24.15 -29.58
N ARG A 353 18.28 23.83 -28.28
CA ARG A 353 17.50 24.59 -27.29
C ARG A 353 18.30 25.44 -26.30
N GLU A 354 19.60 25.64 -26.52
CA GLU A 354 20.42 26.55 -25.69
C GLU A 354 20.00 28.04 -25.69
N THR A 355 18.90 28.42 -26.34
CA THR A 355 18.48 29.81 -26.46
C THR A 355 17.03 30.14 -26.06
N ARG A 356 16.31 29.33 -25.32
CA ARG A 356 14.98 29.76 -24.81
C ARG A 356 14.73 29.35 -23.36
N GLY A 357 14.95 30.34 -22.48
CA GLY A 357 14.18 30.67 -21.26
C GLY A 357 13.98 29.54 -20.24
N ALA A 358 14.91 29.48 -19.32
CA ALA A 358 14.86 29.00 -17.94
C ALA A 358 13.48 28.81 -17.31
N ASN A 359 13.16 27.57 -16.94
CA ASN A 359 12.61 27.24 -15.63
C ASN A 359 13.28 25.95 -15.16
N ASN A 360 14.38 26.14 -14.43
CA ASN A 360 15.18 25.09 -13.84
C ASN A 360 14.40 24.43 -12.68
N PHE A 361 13.97 23.19 -12.86
CA PHE A 361 13.90 22.21 -11.79
C PHE A 361 15.08 21.24 -11.99
N SER A 362 16.26 21.69 -11.62
CA SER A 362 17.43 20.83 -11.48
C SER A 362 17.36 20.09 -10.15
N GLY A 363 16.92 18.82 -10.18
CA GLY A 363 17.26 17.84 -9.16
C GLY A 363 18.67 17.30 -9.42
N PRO A 364 19.35 16.67 -8.45
CA PRO A 364 20.74 16.26 -8.56
C PRO A 364 20.89 14.91 -9.27
N SER A 365 20.63 14.84 -10.57
CA SER A 365 21.13 13.86 -11.54
C SER A 365 20.64 14.27 -12.93
N ASP A 366 21.56 14.37 -13.91
CA ASP A 366 21.28 14.62 -15.31
C ASP A 366 20.66 13.34 -15.97
N ASP A 367 19.53 12.87 -15.47
CA ASP A 367 18.84 11.73 -16.05
C ASP A 367 18.16 12.16 -17.35
N ILE A 368 18.49 11.50 -18.45
CA ILE A 368 17.82 11.70 -19.75
C ILE A 368 16.37 11.26 -19.59
N ARG A 369 15.44 12.20 -19.77
CA ARG A 369 14.00 11.96 -19.56
C ARG A 369 13.20 12.38 -20.79
N TRP A 370 12.31 11.50 -21.24
CA TRP A 370 11.29 11.75 -22.25
C TRP A 370 9.90 11.73 -21.62
N VAL A 371 9.11 12.80 -21.77
CA VAL A 371 7.73 12.86 -21.30
C VAL A 371 6.79 12.82 -22.49
N PHE A 372 5.87 11.88 -22.52
CA PHE A 372 4.86 11.78 -23.57
C PHE A 372 3.91 12.97 -23.52
N PRO A 373 3.75 13.72 -24.64
CA PRO A 373 2.89 14.90 -24.67
C PRO A 373 1.45 14.55 -24.28
N ARG A 374 0.89 15.26 -23.29
CA ARG A 374 -0.44 14.96 -22.72
C ARG A 374 -0.61 13.55 -22.18
N GLY A 375 0.47 12.86 -21.87
CA GLY A 375 0.46 11.46 -21.44
C GLY A 375 0.18 10.45 -22.54
N ASP A 376 0.03 10.88 -23.80
CA ASP A 376 -0.28 9.99 -24.92
C ASP A 376 0.98 9.37 -25.52
N PRO A 377 1.17 8.03 -25.40
CA PRO A 377 2.36 7.36 -25.90
C PRO A 377 2.35 7.15 -27.42
N GLY A 378 1.23 7.45 -28.11
CA GLY A 378 1.06 7.21 -29.53
C GLY A 378 0.59 5.78 -29.87
N ASP A 379 0.08 5.60 -31.11
CA ASP A 379 -0.56 4.34 -31.52
C ASP A 379 0.40 3.15 -31.50
N GLU A 380 1.64 3.33 -31.97
CA GLU A 380 2.65 2.26 -32.01
C GLU A 380 2.98 1.71 -30.61
N VAL A 381 3.14 2.61 -29.63
CA VAL A 381 3.42 2.20 -28.25
C VAL A 381 2.17 1.58 -27.62
N ARG A 382 0.97 2.10 -27.92
CA ARG A 382 -0.28 1.52 -27.37
C ARG A 382 -0.51 0.10 -27.84
N GLU A 383 -0.32 -0.17 -29.13
CA GLU A 383 -0.49 -1.51 -29.72
C GLU A 383 0.47 -2.53 -29.08
N ILE A 384 1.75 -2.17 -28.97
CA ILE A 384 2.74 -3.02 -28.28
C ILE A 384 2.39 -3.20 -26.81
N ALA A 385 1.97 -2.14 -26.13
CA ALA A 385 1.59 -2.18 -24.72
C ALA A 385 0.35 -3.06 -24.47
N GLU A 386 -0.62 -3.07 -25.38
CA GLU A 386 -1.79 -3.94 -25.33
C GLU A 386 -1.37 -5.42 -25.41
N HIS A 387 -0.56 -5.78 -26.40
CA HIS A 387 -0.06 -7.16 -26.52
C HIS A 387 0.76 -7.60 -25.30
N ILE A 388 1.66 -6.75 -24.80
CA ILE A 388 2.44 -7.05 -23.59
C ILE A 388 1.50 -7.22 -22.39
N SER A 389 0.52 -6.34 -22.21
CA SER A 389 -0.45 -6.40 -21.11
C SER A 389 -1.28 -7.68 -21.15
N GLU A 390 -1.70 -8.16 -22.35
CA GLU A 390 -2.43 -9.43 -22.53
C GLU A 390 -1.58 -10.63 -22.12
N HIS A 391 -0.32 -10.68 -22.57
CA HIS A 391 0.60 -11.76 -22.18
C HIS A 391 0.87 -11.78 -20.67
N LEU A 392 1.11 -10.61 -20.07
CA LEU A 392 1.31 -10.50 -18.62
C LEU A 392 0.03 -10.85 -17.84
N SER A 393 -1.16 -10.48 -18.33
CA SER A 393 -2.45 -10.89 -17.74
C SER A 393 -2.63 -12.40 -17.74
N THR A 394 -2.23 -13.06 -18.83
CA THR A 394 -2.22 -14.52 -18.92
C THR A 394 -1.26 -15.13 -17.89
N LEU A 395 -0.07 -14.55 -17.75
CA LEU A 395 0.91 -15.00 -16.75
C LEU A 395 0.41 -14.81 -15.32
N VAL A 396 -0.23 -13.67 -14.99
CA VAL A 396 -0.88 -13.43 -13.68
C VAL A 396 -1.91 -14.52 -13.40
N SER A 397 -2.79 -14.84 -14.36
CA SER A 397 -3.83 -15.86 -14.20
C SER A 397 -3.24 -17.27 -13.96
N LEU A 398 -2.16 -17.61 -14.66
CA LEU A 398 -1.46 -18.88 -14.43
C LEU A 398 -0.82 -18.94 -13.04
N LEU A 399 -0.19 -17.85 -12.60
CA LEU A 399 0.42 -17.76 -11.27
C LEU A 399 -0.62 -17.80 -10.14
N ASP A 400 -1.78 -17.15 -10.33
CA ASP A 400 -2.93 -17.26 -9.40
C ASP A 400 -3.41 -18.70 -9.28
N THR A 401 -3.59 -19.37 -10.42
CA THR A 401 -4.03 -20.77 -10.45
C THR A 401 -3.00 -21.69 -9.78
N LEU A 402 -1.71 -21.44 -10.03
CA LEU A 402 -0.62 -22.20 -9.44
C LEU A 402 -0.53 -21.98 -7.91
N SER A 403 -0.65 -20.75 -7.43
CA SER A 403 -0.71 -20.42 -6.00
C SER A 403 -1.87 -21.16 -5.30
N ASN A 404 -3.06 -21.16 -5.92
CA ASN A 404 -4.23 -21.87 -5.37
C ASN A 404 -3.99 -23.38 -5.31
N GLN A 405 -3.45 -23.97 -6.38
CA GLN A 405 -3.14 -25.40 -6.43
C GLN A 405 -2.11 -25.81 -5.38
N ILE A 406 -1.04 -25.02 -5.20
CA ILE A 406 -0.04 -25.26 -4.14
C ILE A 406 -0.70 -25.12 -2.76
N GLY A 407 -1.59 -24.14 -2.58
CA GLY A 407 -2.37 -23.97 -1.35
C GLY A 407 -3.24 -25.18 -1.04
N GLU A 408 -3.96 -25.73 -2.02
CA GLU A 408 -4.75 -26.96 -1.88
C GLU A 408 -3.87 -28.17 -1.55
N ALA A 409 -2.73 -28.31 -2.22
CA ALA A 409 -1.76 -29.36 -1.95
C ALA A 409 -1.22 -29.33 -0.51
N MET A 410 -1.08 -28.14 0.10
CA MET A 410 -0.70 -28.02 1.51
C MET A 410 -1.77 -28.55 2.48
N ASP A 411 -3.03 -28.54 2.08
CA ASP A 411 -4.15 -29.02 2.89
C ASP A 411 -4.37 -30.54 2.74
N GLU A 412 -3.73 -31.18 1.77
CA GLU A 412 -3.85 -32.60 1.49
C GLU A 412 -2.88 -33.44 2.34
N PRO A 413 -3.38 -34.34 3.24
CA PRO A 413 -2.53 -35.04 4.22
C PRO A 413 -1.48 -35.97 3.62
N HIS A 414 -1.65 -36.43 2.38
CA HIS A 414 -0.77 -37.40 1.71
C HIS A 414 -0.26 -36.91 0.35
N TYR A 415 -0.12 -35.58 0.21
CA TYR A 415 0.43 -35.02 -1.03
C TYR A 415 1.89 -35.51 -1.23
N PRO A 416 2.30 -35.84 -2.47
CA PRO A 416 3.61 -36.45 -2.74
C PRO A 416 4.83 -35.58 -2.42
N LEU A 417 4.66 -34.27 -2.19
CA LEU A 417 5.72 -33.35 -1.80
C LEU A 417 5.68 -33.03 -0.31
N LEU A 418 6.83 -32.75 0.26
CA LEU A 418 6.93 -32.29 1.64
C LEU A 418 6.32 -30.90 1.78
N ARG A 419 5.70 -30.65 2.93
CA ARG A 419 5.09 -29.34 3.22
C ARG A 419 6.10 -28.19 3.13
N VAL A 420 7.34 -28.40 3.54
CA VAL A 420 8.41 -27.38 3.45
C VAL A 420 8.69 -26.99 2.00
N ASP A 421 8.72 -27.97 1.08
CA ASP A 421 8.94 -27.75 -0.35
C ASP A 421 7.77 -26.97 -0.96
N LEU A 422 6.52 -27.31 -0.58
CA LEU A 422 5.33 -26.57 -1.00
C LEU A 422 5.31 -25.13 -0.47
N GLU A 423 5.70 -24.90 0.77
CA GLU A 423 5.82 -23.55 1.36
C GLU A 423 6.86 -22.70 0.62
N GLN A 424 8.01 -23.28 0.29
CA GLN A 424 9.06 -22.60 -0.49
C GLN A 424 8.59 -22.29 -1.91
N LEU A 425 7.96 -23.24 -2.58
CA LEU A 425 7.41 -23.05 -3.93
C LEU A 425 6.31 -21.98 -3.93
N PHE A 426 5.43 -21.98 -2.92
CA PHE A 426 4.39 -20.96 -2.76
C PHE A 426 4.98 -19.56 -2.62
N GLN A 427 6.00 -19.40 -1.77
CA GLN A 427 6.68 -18.13 -1.59
C GLN A 427 7.34 -17.65 -2.88
N GLN A 428 7.98 -18.56 -3.62
CA GLN A 428 8.63 -18.25 -4.90
C GLN A 428 7.61 -17.80 -5.96
N VAL A 429 6.52 -18.52 -6.09
CA VAL A 429 5.41 -18.15 -6.98
C VAL A 429 4.83 -16.79 -6.59
N GLY A 430 4.71 -16.51 -5.30
CA GLY A 430 4.26 -15.23 -4.78
C GLY A 430 5.17 -14.06 -5.17
N VAL A 431 6.50 -14.25 -5.16
CA VAL A 431 7.46 -13.25 -5.65
C VAL A 431 7.24 -12.97 -7.14
N TRP A 432 7.12 -14.01 -7.96
CA TRP A 432 6.86 -13.83 -9.40
C TRP A 432 5.55 -13.10 -9.63
N GLN A 433 4.50 -13.49 -8.92
CA GLN A 433 3.16 -12.93 -9.06
C GLN A 433 3.13 -11.44 -8.71
N SER A 434 3.72 -11.03 -7.58
CA SER A 434 3.77 -9.62 -7.19
C SER A 434 4.43 -8.75 -8.27
N ARG A 435 5.58 -9.19 -8.81
CA ARG A 435 6.30 -8.45 -9.87
C ARG A 435 5.55 -8.42 -11.21
N VAL A 436 4.94 -9.55 -11.60
CA VAL A 436 4.17 -9.60 -12.85
C VAL A 436 2.95 -8.68 -12.77
N GLU A 437 2.25 -8.65 -11.64
CA GLU A 437 1.09 -7.78 -11.42
C GLU A 437 1.45 -6.30 -11.51
N ASP A 438 2.57 -5.90 -10.90
CA ASP A 438 3.05 -4.51 -10.96
C ASP A 438 3.41 -4.12 -12.39
N THR A 439 4.12 -5.00 -13.08
CA THR A 439 4.49 -4.80 -14.49
C THR A 439 3.26 -4.75 -15.40
N GLN A 440 2.31 -5.67 -15.23
CA GLN A 440 1.06 -5.73 -15.99
C GLN A 440 0.22 -4.46 -15.82
N ARG A 441 0.08 -3.95 -14.59
CA ARG A 441 -0.64 -2.69 -14.32
C ARG A 441 -0.02 -1.51 -15.06
N LEU A 442 1.30 -1.42 -15.09
CA LEU A 442 1.99 -0.37 -15.84
C LEU A 442 1.71 -0.47 -17.33
N TRP A 443 1.89 -1.66 -17.95
CA TRP A 443 1.64 -1.86 -19.38
C TRP A 443 0.18 -1.65 -19.75
N GLN A 444 -0.75 -2.05 -18.90
CA GLN A 444 -2.16 -1.74 -19.06
C GLN A 444 -2.41 -0.22 -19.07
N SER A 445 -1.67 0.54 -18.25
CA SER A 445 -1.73 2.01 -18.28
C SER A 445 -1.23 2.56 -19.62
N TYR A 446 -0.18 1.98 -20.21
CA TYR A 446 0.35 2.42 -21.51
C TYR A 446 -0.54 2.03 -22.70
N SER A 447 -1.34 0.97 -22.60
CA SER A 447 -2.28 0.55 -23.65
C SER A 447 -3.55 1.41 -23.73
N GLN A 448 -3.89 2.11 -22.65
CA GLN A 448 -5.12 2.91 -22.59
C GLN A 448 -4.93 4.26 -23.27
N SER A 449 -5.92 4.65 -24.10
CA SER A 449 -6.05 6.01 -24.60
C SER A 449 -6.74 6.88 -23.54
N ASP A 450 -6.08 7.94 -23.11
CA ASP A 450 -6.69 8.99 -22.27
C ASP A 450 -7.44 10.02 -23.15
N ALA A 451 -7.87 9.62 -24.36
CA ALA A 451 -8.62 10.49 -25.25
C ALA A 451 -9.81 11.08 -24.48
N HIS A 452 -9.76 12.37 -24.30
CA HIS A 452 -10.90 13.16 -23.88
C HIS A 452 -12.06 12.81 -24.82
N SER A 453 -13.13 12.24 -24.29
CA SER A 453 -14.43 12.24 -24.93
C SER A 453 -14.99 13.69 -24.95
N GLY A 454 -14.20 14.60 -25.50
CA GLY A 454 -14.58 15.92 -25.94
C GLY A 454 -15.18 15.82 -27.30
N SER A 455 -16.30 15.13 -27.45
CA SER A 455 -17.17 15.28 -28.62
C SER A 455 -17.64 16.72 -28.65
N LYS A 456 -16.93 17.55 -29.44
CA LYS A 456 -17.52 18.69 -30.08
C LYS A 456 -18.43 18.13 -31.18
N ASN A 457 -19.69 17.96 -30.87
CA ASN A 457 -20.88 18.13 -31.70
C ASN A 457 -22.01 17.33 -31.06
N ASP A 458 -22.82 18.02 -30.30
CA ASP A 458 -24.27 17.97 -30.53
C ASP A 458 -24.93 18.99 -29.61
N SER A 459 -25.18 20.14 -30.23
CA SER A 459 -26.18 21.09 -29.76
C SER A 459 -27.56 20.47 -29.98
N LYS A 460 -28.25 20.10 -28.92
CA LYS A 460 -29.67 20.24 -28.64
C LYS A 460 -30.24 19.13 -27.79
N GLY A 461 -30.72 19.52 -26.62
CA GLY A 461 -31.92 18.91 -26.04
C GLY A 461 -31.71 17.86 -24.97
N SER A 462 -31.97 18.29 -23.81
CA SER A 462 -32.63 17.74 -22.64
C SER A 462 -31.76 17.74 -21.37
N SER A 463 -32.09 18.68 -20.51
CA SER A 463 -31.80 18.69 -19.08
C SER A 463 -32.39 17.43 -18.44
N ASP A 464 -31.59 16.74 -17.66
CA ASP A 464 -31.86 15.78 -16.59
C ASP A 464 -31.17 14.42 -16.76
N GLU A 465 -29.86 14.42 -16.96
CA GLU A 465 -29.06 13.25 -16.59
C GLU A 465 -27.90 13.72 -15.70
N LYS A 466 -27.91 13.27 -14.43
CA LYS A 466 -26.80 13.44 -13.48
C LYS A 466 -25.52 12.87 -14.10
N PRO A 467 -24.38 13.56 -14.02
CA PRO A 467 -23.11 13.03 -14.52
C PRO A 467 -22.61 11.92 -13.59
N ASN A 468 -23.10 10.71 -13.79
CA ASN A 468 -22.64 9.53 -13.07
C ASN A 468 -21.68 8.70 -13.95
N ARG A 469 -20.56 9.31 -14.33
CA ARG A 469 -19.36 8.60 -14.79
C ARG A 469 -18.17 9.24 -14.10
N ALA A 470 -17.62 8.53 -13.13
CA ALA A 470 -16.26 8.80 -12.64
C ALA A 470 -15.33 8.75 -13.86
N THR A 471 -15.02 9.92 -14.42
CA THR A 471 -14.03 10.05 -15.51
C THR A 471 -12.71 9.65 -14.91
N LYS A 472 -12.13 8.55 -15.40
CA LYS A 472 -10.81 8.08 -14.98
C LYS A 472 -9.81 9.22 -15.23
N SER A 473 -9.08 9.61 -14.19
CA SER A 473 -8.07 10.67 -14.31
C SER A 473 -7.04 10.30 -15.37
N PRO A 474 -6.63 11.24 -16.24
CA PRO A 474 -5.60 10.98 -17.22
C PRO A 474 -4.27 10.62 -16.55
N ASN A 475 -3.46 9.79 -17.20
CA ASN A 475 -2.15 9.41 -16.72
C ASN A 475 -1.05 10.24 -17.38
N ALA A 476 -0.11 10.74 -16.60
CA ALA A 476 1.19 11.17 -17.11
C ALA A 476 2.06 9.93 -17.35
N ARG A 477 2.74 9.86 -18.49
CA ARG A 477 3.65 8.76 -18.85
C ARG A 477 4.99 9.33 -19.29
N TRP A 478 6.07 8.69 -18.85
CA TRP A 478 7.42 9.14 -19.19
C TRP A 478 8.43 8.00 -19.14
N LEU A 479 9.55 8.22 -19.84
CA LEU A 479 10.72 7.35 -19.85
C LEU A 479 11.87 8.05 -19.14
N THR A 480 12.72 7.30 -18.46
CA THR A 480 13.98 7.79 -17.88
C THR A 480 15.08 6.78 -18.20
N LEU A 481 16.23 7.27 -18.64
CA LEU A 481 17.42 6.44 -18.78
C LEU A 481 18.20 6.49 -17.48
N GLU A 482 18.41 5.34 -16.87
CA GLU A 482 19.06 5.22 -15.55
C GLU A 482 20.13 4.17 -15.54
N GLU A 483 21.11 4.33 -14.66
CA GLU A 483 22.08 3.30 -14.40
C GLU A 483 21.44 2.18 -13.57
N GLY A 484 21.42 0.97 -14.13
CA GLY A 484 20.93 -0.23 -13.46
C GLY A 484 22.01 -0.90 -12.59
N ALA A 485 21.64 -1.98 -11.92
CA ALA A 485 22.59 -2.79 -11.16
C ALA A 485 23.72 -3.29 -12.07
N GLY A 486 24.99 -3.03 -11.68
CA GLY A 486 26.17 -3.42 -12.46
C GLY A 486 26.64 -2.38 -13.50
N GLY A 487 26.17 -1.13 -13.45
CA GLY A 487 26.66 -0.04 -14.31
C GLY A 487 26.10 -0.03 -15.74
N ASN A 488 25.11 -0.88 -16.04
CA ASN A 488 24.48 -0.91 -17.35
C ASN A 488 23.28 0.05 -17.39
N MET A 489 23.16 0.83 -18.47
CA MET A 489 22.01 1.71 -18.68
C MET A 489 20.75 0.90 -18.96
N ASP A 490 19.65 1.26 -18.28
CA ASP A 490 18.32 0.67 -18.44
C ASP A 490 17.25 1.76 -18.62
N ILE A 491 16.21 1.46 -19.38
CA ILE A 491 15.08 2.34 -19.59
C ILE A 491 14.03 2.05 -18.52
N ARG A 492 13.69 3.06 -17.71
CA ARG A 492 12.55 3.00 -16.82
C ARG A 492 11.32 3.61 -17.48
N LEU A 493 10.28 2.84 -17.60
CA LEU A 493 8.93 3.30 -17.92
C LEU A 493 8.23 3.69 -16.63
N SER A 494 7.51 4.80 -16.66
CA SER A 494 6.74 5.28 -15.52
C SER A 494 5.38 5.81 -15.96
N ALA A 495 4.36 5.60 -15.13
CA ALA A 495 3.03 6.17 -15.31
C ALA A 495 2.49 6.61 -13.95
N SER A 496 1.84 7.76 -13.90
CA SER A 496 1.20 8.29 -12.70
C SER A 496 -0.10 8.97 -13.05
N PRO A 497 -1.17 8.78 -12.28
CA PRO A 497 -2.35 9.62 -12.38
C PRO A 497 -1.96 11.11 -12.24
N THR A 498 -2.63 12.00 -12.96
CA THR A 498 -2.36 13.44 -12.86
C THR A 498 -3.21 14.13 -11.81
N ASP A 499 -4.25 13.47 -11.34
CA ASP A 499 -5.19 13.98 -10.34
C ASP A 499 -5.50 12.93 -9.27
N ALA A 500 -5.31 13.31 -8.01
CA ALA A 500 -5.67 12.48 -6.86
C ALA A 500 -7.17 12.52 -6.56
N GLY A 501 -7.90 13.55 -7.00
CA GLY A 501 -9.31 13.73 -6.70
C GLY A 501 -10.15 12.57 -7.23
N GLY A 502 -9.91 12.13 -8.47
CA GLY A 502 -10.59 10.98 -9.05
C GLY A 502 -10.30 9.68 -8.30
N ILE A 503 -9.07 9.49 -7.80
CA ILE A 503 -8.69 8.32 -6.99
C ILE A 503 -9.48 8.31 -5.69
N PHE A 504 -9.49 9.42 -4.97
CA PHE A 504 -10.22 9.52 -3.71
C PHE A 504 -11.72 9.41 -3.90
N GLN A 505 -12.28 10.03 -4.95
CA GLN A 505 -13.70 9.94 -5.23
C GLN A 505 -14.16 8.50 -5.42
N ALA A 506 -13.44 7.74 -6.25
CA ALA A 506 -13.81 6.36 -6.58
C ALA A 506 -13.55 5.37 -5.42
N ASN A 507 -12.47 5.55 -4.66
CA ASN A 507 -12.03 4.54 -3.70
C ASN A 507 -12.39 4.88 -2.25
N LEU A 508 -12.64 6.14 -1.92
CA LEU A 508 -12.85 6.58 -0.53
C LEU A 508 -14.10 7.43 -0.33
N TRP A 509 -14.20 8.61 -0.98
CA TRP A 509 -15.23 9.59 -0.61
C TRP A 509 -16.66 9.12 -0.84
N GLN A 510 -16.90 8.31 -1.89
CA GLN A 510 -18.21 7.72 -2.14
C GLN A 510 -18.55 6.57 -1.20
N ARG A 511 -17.57 5.99 -0.53
CA ARG A 511 -17.72 4.76 0.24
C ARG A 511 -17.59 4.96 1.74
N CYS A 512 -16.67 5.83 2.20
CA CYS A 512 -16.42 5.98 3.63
C CYS A 512 -17.66 6.52 4.35
N PHE A 513 -17.86 6.08 5.58
CA PHE A 513 -18.96 6.61 6.40
C PHE A 513 -18.79 8.11 6.63
N GLY A 514 -17.59 8.55 7.00
CA GLY A 514 -17.27 9.96 7.15
C GLY A 514 -15.77 10.21 7.03
N ALA A 515 -15.38 11.47 6.79
CA ALA A 515 -13.99 11.86 6.77
C ALA A 515 -13.78 13.27 7.35
N VAL A 516 -12.69 13.43 8.07
CA VAL A 516 -12.16 14.69 8.57
C VAL A 516 -10.77 14.90 7.97
N ILE A 517 -10.59 15.98 7.23
CA ILE A 517 -9.30 16.35 6.66
C ILE A 517 -8.82 17.59 7.40
N THR A 518 -7.66 17.52 8.04
CA THR A 518 -7.10 18.65 8.78
C THR A 518 -5.66 18.92 8.38
N SER A 519 -5.31 20.19 8.25
CA SER A 519 -3.95 20.63 7.94
C SER A 519 -3.66 21.95 8.64
N ALA A 520 -2.37 22.25 8.76
CA ALA A 520 -1.90 23.56 9.22
C ALA A 520 -1.73 24.56 8.07
N THR A 521 -1.79 24.07 6.84
CA THR A 521 -1.63 24.86 5.61
C THR A 521 -2.66 24.41 4.58
#